data_1e8a00ab1c037e35377dfdf7cce7bd9e
#
_entry.id   1e8a00ab1c037e35377dfdf7cce7bd9e
#
_cell.length_a   1.000
_cell.length_b   1.000
_cell.length_c   1.000
_cell.angle_alpha   90.00
_cell.angle_beta   90.00
_cell.angle_gamma   90.00
#
_symmetry.space_group_name_H-M   'P 1'
#
loop_
_entity.id
_entity.type
_entity.pdbx_description
1 polymer ?
#
loop_
_entity_poly.entity_id
_entity_poly.type
_entity_poly.pdbx_seq_one_letter_code
_entity_poly.pdbx_strand_id
1 'polypeptide(L)'
;MELIRTEMTPRERLTAYAAGQEVDRIPTVLTAAETSPIRYGIQNKDYYFSADLMVEVESKIAEDFGADNMGVNVGLRGVVEALGVSVVTPENNVSHVEGVGIESYEDLDRMSIIDVTK
;
A
#
# COMPACT_ATOMS: atom_id res chain seq x y z
N MET A 1 7.70 20.81 -24.42
CA MET A 1 8.21 19.95 -23.33
C MET A 1 8.60 18.64 -23.99
N GLU A 2 9.88 18.39 -24.09
CA GLU A 2 10.38 17.14 -24.65
C GLU A 2 10.07 16.03 -23.64
N LEU A 3 9.32 15.02 -24.08
CA LEU A 3 9.04 13.87 -23.23
C LEU A 3 10.37 13.15 -22.98
N ILE A 4 10.77 13.02 -21.72
CA ILE A 4 11.95 12.24 -21.35
C ILE A 4 11.73 10.82 -21.87
N ARG A 5 12.54 10.45 -22.87
CA ARG A 5 12.46 9.12 -23.46
C ARG A 5 13.02 8.12 -22.46
N THR A 6 12.16 7.28 -21.90
CA THR A 6 12.57 6.24 -20.96
C THR A 6 13.03 5.02 -21.76
N GLU A 7 14.29 4.62 -21.59
CA GLU A 7 14.89 3.48 -22.28
C GLU A 7 14.84 2.21 -21.43
N MET A 8 14.77 2.40 -20.10
CA MET A 8 14.72 1.31 -19.12
C MET A 8 13.27 1.03 -18.68
N THR A 9 12.96 -0.23 -18.44
CA THR A 9 11.74 -0.61 -17.74
C THR A 9 11.80 -0.18 -16.27
N PRO A 10 10.67 -0.04 -15.57
CA PRO A 10 10.64 0.27 -14.13
C PRO A 10 11.54 -0.66 -13.30
N ARG A 11 11.47 -1.97 -13.58
CA ARG A 11 12.27 -2.97 -12.87
C ARG A 11 13.77 -2.81 -13.12
N GLU A 12 14.17 -2.63 -14.38
CA GLU A 12 15.59 -2.41 -14.73
C GLU A 12 16.12 -1.16 -14.04
N ARG A 13 15.35 -0.07 -14.09
CA ARG A 13 15.71 1.21 -13.48
C ARG A 13 15.89 1.10 -11.97
N LEU A 14 14.92 0.50 -11.27
CA LEU A 14 15.01 0.30 -9.83
C LEU A 14 16.20 -0.58 -9.45
N THR A 15 16.44 -1.65 -10.21
CA THR A 15 17.56 -2.57 -9.95
C THR A 15 18.90 -1.88 -10.18
N ALA A 16 19.08 -1.17 -11.29
CA ALA A 16 20.29 -0.43 -11.60
C ALA A 16 20.57 0.67 -10.58
N TYR A 17 19.52 1.45 -10.25
CA TYR A 17 19.63 2.52 -9.24
C TYR A 17 20.05 1.98 -7.87
N ALA A 18 19.43 0.90 -7.40
CA ALA A 18 19.80 0.26 -6.14
C ALA A 18 21.24 -0.29 -6.13
N ALA A 19 21.74 -0.67 -7.29
CA ALA A 19 23.13 -1.12 -7.47
C ALA A 19 24.14 0.03 -7.68
N GLY A 20 23.70 1.29 -7.64
CA GLY A 20 24.54 2.48 -7.90
C GLY A 20 25.00 2.60 -9.35
N GLN A 21 24.28 1.98 -10.28
CA GLN A 21 24.56 2.02 -11.71
C GLN A 21 23.86 3.22 -12.37
N GLU A 22 24.30 3.57 -13.57
CA GLU A 22 23.67 4.62 -14.37
C GLU A 22 22.23 4.23 -14.77
N VAL A 23 21.33 5.20 -14.72
CA VAL A 23 19.92 5.05 -15.08
C VAL A 23 19.50 6.16 -16.03
N ASP A 24 18.51 5.90 -16.87
CA ASP A 24 17.95 6.84 -17.83
C ASP A 24 17.25 8.05 -17.17
N ARG A 25 16.72 7.87 -15.96
CA ARG A 25 16.18 8.89 -15.06
C ARG A 25 16.17 8.38 -13.62
N ILE A 26 16.06 9.26 -12.65
CA ILE A 26 15.84 8.89 -11.25
C ILE A 26 14.51 8.12 -11.14
N PRO A 27 14.50 6.97 -10.44
CA PRO A 27 13.25 6.24 -10.20
C PRO A 27 12.21 7.07 -9.46
N THR A 28 10.99 7.00 -9.93
CA THR A 28 9.83 7.62 -9.26
C THR A 28 9.11 6.56 -8.44
N VAL A 29 9.10 6.74 -7.13
CA VAL A 29 8.37 5.87 -6.21
C VAL A 29 7.16 6.63 -5.69
N LEU A 30 5.97 6.07 -5.92
CA LEU A 30 4.71 6.67 -5.51
C LEU A 30 4.09 5.86 -4.38
N THR A 31 3.59 6.56 -3.37
CA THR A 31 2.75 6.01 -2.31
C THR A 31 1.50 6.87 -2.21
N ALA A 32 0.38 6.36 -2.67
CA ALA A 32 -0.87 7.12 -2.74
C ALA A 32 -1.96 6.56 -1.81
N ALA A 33 -1.80 5.31 -1.34
CA ALA A 33 -2.65 4.68 -0.33
C ALA A 33 -4.16 4.96 -0.54
N GLU A 34 -4.82 5.50 0.48
CA GLU A 34 -6.27 5.77 0.50
C GLU A 34 -6.76 6.76 -0.56
N THR A 35 -5.86 7.49 -1.19
CA THR A 35 -6.22 8.41 -2.28
C THR A 35 -6.33 7.72 -3.64
N SER A 36 -5.66 6.58 -3.80
CA SER A 36 -5.63 5.81 -5.04
C SER A 36 -7.03 5.33 -5.48
N PRO A 37 -7.79 4.60 -4.67
CA PRO A 37 -9.09 4.08 -5.09
C PRO A 37 -10.10 5.18 -5.38
N ILE A 38 -10.10 6.26 -4.59
CA ILE A 38 -11.03 7.40 -4.76
C ILE A 38 -10.88 8.03 -6.14
N ARG A 39 -9.65 8.13 -6.66
CA ARG A 39 -9.37 8.66 -8.01
C ARG A 39 -10.13 7.89 -9.09
N TYR A 40 -10.34 6.60 -8.91
CA TYR A 40 -11.02 5.71 -9.87
C TYR A 40 -12.47 5.40 -9.49
N GLY A 41 -13.05 6.10 -8.50
CA GLY A 41 -14.42 5.91 -8.06
C GLY A 41 -14.64 4.62 -7.27
N ILE A 42 -13.57 4.05 -6.73
CA ILE A 42 -13.60 2.84 -5.90
C ILE A 42 -13.63 3.26 -4.43
N GLN A 43 -14.49 2.62 -3.64
CA GLN A 43 -14.56 2.90 -2.20
C GLN A 43 -13.36 2.29 -1.47
N ASN A 44 -12.83 2.99 -0.48
CA ASN A 44 -11.69 2.52 0.31
C ASN A 44 -11.93 1.17 0.97
N LYS A 45 -13.14 0.94 1.49
CA LYS A 45 -13.49 -0.35 2.08
C LYS A 45 -13.39 -1.51 1.07
N ASP A 46 -13.81 -1.31 -0.17
CA ASP A 46 -13.77 -2.36 -1.20
C ASP A 46 -12.31 -2.61 -1.63
N TYR A 47 -11.54 -1.55 -1.78
CA TYR A 47 -10.12 -1.61 -2.09
C TYR A 47 -9.32 -2.41 -1.04
N TYR A 48 -9.50 -2.13 0.26
CA TYR A 48 -8.74 -2.79 1.31
C TYR A 48 -9.09 -4.26 1.54
N PHE A 49 -10.28 -4.69 1.14
CA PHE A 49 -10.72 -6.08 1.30
C PHE A 49 -10.68 -6.90 0.00
N SER A 50 -10.06 -6.37 -1.06
CA SER A 50 -9.91 -7.07 -2.34
C SER A 50 -8.49 -6.91 -2.89
N ALA A 51 -7.72 -8.01 -2.89
CA ALA A 51 -6.39 -8.03 -3.47
C ALA A 51 -6.42 -7.69 -4.98
N ASP A 52 -7.43 -8.15 -5.69
CA ASP A 52 -7.60 -7.88 -7.13
C ASP A 52 -7.82 -6.38 -7.39
N LEU A 53 -8.67 -5.72 -6.59
CA LEU A 53 -8.88 -4.27 -6.69
C LEU A 53 -7.63 -3.48 -6.31
N MET A 54 -6.86 -3.93 -5.30
CA MET A 54 -5.58 -3.31 -4.98
C MET A 54 -4.63 -3.37 -6.18
N VAL A 55 -4.45 -4.53 -6.78
CA VAL A 55 -3.58 -4.71 -7.95
C VAL A 55 -4.05 -3.83 -9.11
N GLU A 56 -5.34 -3.80 -9.40
CA GLU A 56 -5.91 -2.99 -10.47
C GLU A 56 -5.65 -1.49 -10.25
N VAL A 57 -5.96 -0.98 -9.06
CA VAL A 57 -5.82 0.44 -8.71
C VAL A 57 -4.36 0.86 -8.72
N GLU A 58 -3.48 0.08 -8.07
CA GLU A 58 -2.05 0.42 -7.99
C GLU A 58 -1.36 0.34 -9.35
N SER A 59 -1.79 -0.58 -10.22
CA SER A 59 -1.30 -0.64 -11.61
C SER A 59 -1.70 0.61 -12.39
N LYS A 60 -2.96 1.03 -12.30
CA LYS A 60 -3.44 2.27 -12.95
C LYS A 60 -2.74 3.51 -12.45
N ILE A 61 -2.50 3.60 -11.13
CA ILE A 61 -1.73 4.71 -10.54
C ILE A 61 -0.30 4.73 -11.08
N ALA A 62 0.36 3.57 -11.13
CA ALA A 62 1.72 3.48 -11.66
C ALA A 62 1.80 3.93 -13.13
N GLU A 63 0.83 3.54 -13.95
CA GLU A 63 0.73 3.95 -15.35
C GLU A 63 0.44 5.45 -15.50
N ASP A 64 -0.59 5.97 -14.82
CA ASP A 64 -1.03 7.36 -14.91
C ASP A 64 0.06 8.37 -14.51
N PHE A 65 0.88 8.02 -13.54
CA PHE A 65 1.92 8.89 -13.01
C PHE A 65 3.34 8.49 -13.45
N GLY A 66 3.50 7.45 -14.24
CA GLY A 66 4.82 6.96 -14.68
C GLY A 66 5.69 6.51 -13.51
N ALA A 67 5.10 5.94 -12.47
CA ALA A 67 5.82 5.44 -11.32
C ALA A 67 6.56 4.13 -11.64
N ASP A 68 7.70 3.93 -11.00
CA ASP A 68 8.53 2.75 -11.18
C ASP A 68 8.23 1.65 -10.16
N ASN A 69 7.33 1.92 -9.22
CA ASN A 69 6.86 0.94 -8.24
C ASN A 69 5.35 0.75 -8.31
N MET A 70 4.93 -0.40 -7.84
CA MET A 70 3.55 -0.71 -7.49
C MET A 70 3.57 -1.31 -6.08
N GLY A 71 2.73 -0.83 -5.19
CA GLY A 71 2.70 -1.28 -3.80
C GLY A 71 1.34 -1.87 -3.42
N VAL A 72 1.28 -3.18 -3.25
CA VAL A 72 0.12 -3.86 -2.68
C VAL A 72 0.46 -4.26 -1.25
N ASN A 73 -0.29 -3.77 -0.28
CA ASN A 73 -0.06 -4.07 1.13
C ASN A 73 -1.35 -3.92 1.95
N VAL A 74 -1.36 -4.55 3.11
CA VAL A 74 -2.49 -4.50 4.06
C VAL A 74 -2.58 -3.18 4.84
N GLY A 75 -1.73 -2.22 4.53
CA GLY A 75 -1.65 -0.94 5.24
C GLY A 75 -1.06 -1.08 6.65
N LEU A 76 -0.92 0.05 7.31
CA LEU A 76 -0.37 0.09 8.67
C LEU A 76 -1.34 -0.51 9.72
N ARG A 77 -2.63 -0.59 9.40
CA ARG A 77 -3.68 -1.02 10.31
C ARG A 77 -4.01 -2.50 10.22
N GLY A 78 -3.68 -3.17 9.13
CA GLY A 78 -3.96 -4.58 8.94
C GLY A 78 -3.30 -5.48 9.99
N VAL A 79 -2.08 -5.17 10.42
CA VAL A 79 -1.41 -5.89 11.50
C VAL A 79 -2.13 -5.67 12.83
N VAL A 80 -2.56 -4.45 13.11
CA VAL A 80 -3.25 -4.10 14.36
C VAL A 80 -4.61 -4.79 14.44
N GLU A 81 -5.37 -4.82 13.33
CA GLU A 81 -6.64 -5.52 13.20
C GLU A 81 -6.45 -7.03 13.39
N ALA A 82 -5.42 -7.62 12.79
CA ALA A 82 -5.10 -9.04 12.96
C ALA A 82 -4.71 -9.40 14.39
N LEU A 83 -4.24 -8.44 15.20
CA LEU A 83 -4.01 -8.58 16.64
C LEU A 83 -5.29 -8.39 17.47
N GLY A 84 -6.45 -8.21 16.84
CA GLY A 84 -7.74 -8.10 17.52
C GLY A 84 -8.14 -6.69 17.93
N VAL A 85 -7.41 -5.66 17.49
CA VAL A 85 -7.80 -4.27 17.73
C VAL A 85 -8.88 -3.85 16.73
N SER A 86 -9.91 -3.13 17.19
CA SER A 86 -10.97 -2.66 16.31
C SER A 86 -10.46 -1.59 15.33
N VAL A 87 -10.60 -1.86 14.05
CA VAL A 87 -10.29 -0.92 12.96
C VAL A 87 -11.55 -0.61 12.19
N VAL A 88 -11.87 0.66 12.07
CA VAL A 88 -12.96 1.14 11.24
C VAL A 88 -12.42 1.56 9.88
N THR A 89 -12.97 0.98 8.82
CA THR A 89 -12.64 1.32 7.43
C THR A 89 -13.87 1.97 6.77
N PRO A 90 -13.93 3.31 6.76
CA PRO A 90 -15.03 4.04 6.12
C PRO A 90 -15.02 3.84 4.59
N GLU A 91 -16.17 4.09 3.96
CA GLU A 91 -16.31 3.95 2.50
C GLU A 91 -15.32 4.83 1.72
N ASN A 92 -15.18 6.09 2.13
CA ASN A 92 -14.40 7.10 1.39
C ASN A 92 -13.49 7.94 2.30
N ASN A 93 -12.96 7.33 3.37
CA ASN A 93 -12.08 8.01 4.29
C ASN A 93 -10.94 7.07 4.74
N VAL A 94 -9.97 7.64 5.43
CA VAL A 94 -8.84 6.90 5.99
C VAL A 94 -9.32 5.96 7.10
N SER A 95 -8.89 4.71 7.07
CA SER A 95 -9.14 3.76 8.15
C SER A 95 -8.49 4.27 9.45
N HIS A 96 -9.11 4.02 10.57
CA HIS A 96 -8.63 4.43 11.88
C HIS A 96 -8.90 3.36 12.93
N VAL A 97 -8.05 3.36 13.95
CA VAL A 97 -8.21 2.49 15.12
C VAL A 97 -9.28 3.07 16.03
N GLU A 98 -10.22 2.24 16.47
CA GLU A 98 -11.23 2.59 17.45
C GLU A 98 -10.93 1.90 18.78
N GLY A 99 -10.70 2.70 19.82
CA GLY A 99 -10.35 2.20 21.14
C GLY A 99 -8.86 1.86 21.32
N VAL A 100 -8.57 1.18 22.42
CA VAL A 100 -7.22 0.75 22.81
C VAL A 100 -7.22 -0.78 22.89
N GLY A 101 -6.31 -1.43 22.16
CA GLY A 101 -6.22 -2.90 22.15
C GLY A 101 -5.52 -3.50 23.37
N ILE A 102 -4.71 -2.73 24.08
CA ILE A 102 -3.93 -3.16 25.24
C ILE A 102 -4.07 -2.08 26.31
N GLU A 103 -4.75 -2.39 27.39
CA GLU A 103 -4.96 -1.49 28.54
C GLU A 103 -4.15 -1.93 29.77
N SER A 104 -3.68 -3.18 29.78
CA SER A 104 -2.97 -3.80 30.90
C SER A 104 -1.88 -4.77 30.42
N TYR A 105 -0.98 -5.15 31.34
CA TYR A 105 0.03 -6.21 31.07
C TYR A 105 -0.62 -7.57 30.83
N GLU A 106 -1.76 -7.85 31.44
CA GLU A 106 -2.52 -9.07 31.24
C GLU A 106 -3.07 -9.20 29.82
N ASP A 107 -3.33 -8.07 29.16
CA ASP A 107 -3.76 -8.07 27.76
C ASP A 107 -2.63 -8.47 26.83
N LEU A 108 -1.38 -8.06 27.13
CA LEU A 108 -0.20 -8.52 26.41
C LEU A 108 -0.03 -10.04 26.49
N ASP A 109 -0.23 -10.61 27.67
CA ASP A 109 -0.11 -12.05 27.88
C ASP A 109 -1.18 -12.86 27.12
N ARG A 110 -2.30 -12.24 26.77
CA ARG A 110 -3.39 -12.85 25.97
C ARG A 110 -3.17 -12.75 24.48
N MET A 111 -2.26 -11.89 24.03
CA MET A 111 -1.98 -11.75 22.60
C MET A 111 -1.35 -13.03 22.05
N SER A 112 -1.87 -13.51 20.95
CA SER A 112 -1.31 -14.66 20.24
C SER A 112 -0.61 -14.21 18.95
N ILE A 113 0.39 -14.98 18.55
CA ILE A 113 1.01 -14.78 17.23
C ILE A 113 -0.05 -15.09 16.16
N ILE A 114 -0.16 -14.16 15.22
CA ILE A 114 -1.12 -14.30 14.11
C ILE A 114 -0.73 -15.51 13.26
N ASP A 115 -1.68 -16.38 12.99
CA ASP A 115 -1.52 -17.45 12.01
C ASP A 115 -1.78 -16.90 10.61
N VAL A 116 -0.70 -16.56 9.92
CA VAL A 116 -0.75 -15.97 8.55
C VAL A 116 -1.12 -16.99 7.47
N THR A 117 -1.38 -18.24 7.83
CA THR A 117 -1.78 -19.31 6.89
C THR A 117 -3.29 -19.49 6.80
N LYS A 118 -4.05 -18.79 7.61
CA LYS A 118 -5.52 -18.75 7.62
C LYS A 118 -5.98 -17.37 7.10
#